data_0402c5ffac05d93802541fd3581fbee0
#
_entry.id   0402c5ffac05d93802541fd3581fbee0
#
_cell.length_a   1.000
_cell.length_b   1.000
_cell.length_c   1.000
_cell.angle_alpha   90.00
_cell.angle_beta   90.00
_cell.angle_gamma   90.00
#
_symmetry.space_group_name_H-M   'P 1'
#
loop_
_entity.id
_entity.type
_entity.pdbx_description
1 polymer ?
#
loop_
_entity_poly.entity_id
_entity_poly.type
_entity_poly.pdbx_seq_one_letter_code
_entity_poly.pdbx_strand_id
1 'polypeptide(L)'
;VYNKNNDLIYTWNSANYYVADVAVSNDGNAIALALLGASGGTFVSEVYILRFDSATPKYKFTFDTLISSLMSAGENYMLATGIDSAYTVAWDGSSSSNLNVSGVIRSFMTYESGWSALTCGRENNDQINSVKIIGQNGMPISDFEFFSQIDGVGINAAEVIILSDQTVCVYDHSGNLKSELTSDVKPLHAVITQSGDIITVDNSRMQLLSAAE
;
A
#
# COMPACT_ATOMS: atom_id res chain seq x y z
N VAL A 1 -8.75 -11.22 17.26
CA VAL A 1 -8.27 -12.05 16.15
C VAL A 1 -8.90 -13.43 16.28
N TYR A 2 -9.38 -13.95 15.18
CA TYR A 2 -9.96 -15.30 15.10
C TYR A 2 -9.12 -16.14 14.14
N ASN A 3 -9.02 -17.43 14.42
CA ASN A 3 -8.40 -18.40 13.51
C ASN A 3 -9.38 -18.81 12.37
N LYS A 4 -8.92 -19.67 11.46
CA LYS A 4 -9.74 -20.19 10.35
C LYS A 4 -10.97 -21.01 10.77
N ASN A 5 -11.01 -21.48 12.02
CA ASN A 5 -12.15 -22.20 12.59
C ASN A 5 -13.11 -21.29 13.34
N ASN A 6 -12.88 -19.97 13.30
CA ASN A 6 -13.64 -18.95 14.05
C ASN A 6 -13.45 -19.00 15.57
N ASP A 7 -12.36 -19.60 16.05
CA ASP A 7 -12.02 -19.54 17.49
C ASP A 7 -11.30 -18.23 17.79
N LEU A 8 -11.67 -17.56 18.87
CA LEU A 8 -11.00 -16.36 19.36
C LEU A 8 -9.62 -16.74 19.91
N ILE A 9 -8.55 -16.32 19.21
CA ILE A 9 -7.16 -16.65 19.60
C ILE A 9 -6.43 -15.50 20.26
N TYR A 10 -6.88 -14.25 20.03
CA TYR A 10 -6.23 -13.09 20.59
C TYR A 10 -7.19 -11.91 20.72
N THR A 11 -7.10 -11.20 21.86
CA THR A 11 -7.79 -9.93 22.12
C THR A 11 -6.80 -8.91 22.64
N TRP A 12 -6.83 -7.73 22.07
CA TRP A 12 -6.11 -6.57 22.57
C TRP A 12 -7.08 -5.41 22.78
N ASN A 13 -6.94 -4.70 23.89
CA ASN A 13 -7.79 -3.57 24.24
C ASN A 13 -6.95 -2.29 24.32
N SER A 14 -7.42 -1.26 23.64
CA SER A 14 -6.86 0.08 23.75
C SER A 14 -7.70 0.88 24.73
N ALA A 15 -7.07 1.37 25.81
CA ALA A 15 -7.75 2.25 26.77
C ALA A 15 -7.80 3.71 26.29
N ASN A 16 -6.82 4.16 25.47
CA ASN A 16 -6.59 5.58 25.16
C ASN A 16 -6.38 5.86 23.66
N TYR A 17 -6.56 4.87 22.80
CA TYR A 17 -6.32 5.01 21.37
C TYR A 17 -7.54 4.63 20.55
N TYR A 18 -7.75 5.36 19.47
CA TYR A 18 -8.59 4.93 18.34
C TYR A 18 -7.75 4.08 17.41
N VAL A 19 -8.25 2.91 17.02
CA VAL A 19 -7.63 2.04 16.01
C VAL A 19 -8.10 2.52 14.65
N ALA A 20 -7.19 3.10 13.87
CA ALA A 20 -7.48 3.61 12.54
C ALA A 20 -7.46 2.47 11.50
N ASP A 21 -6.49 1.55 11.61
CA ASP A 21 -6.37 0.42 10.70
C ASP A 21 -5.60 -0.75 11.32
N VAL A 22 -5.69 -1.91 10.68
CA VAL A 22 -5.08 -3.16 11.11
C VAL A 22 -4.47 -3.89 9.92
N ALA A 23 -3.23 -4.31 10.01
CA ALA A 23 -2.60 -5.23 9.07
C ALA A 23 -2.18 -6.53 9.75
N VAL A 24 -2.17 -7.63 8.99
CA VAL A 24 -1.69 -8.94 9.43
C VAL A 24 -0.43 -9.28 8.65
N SER A 25 0.59 -9.81 9.32
CA SER A 25 1.80 -10.29 8.64
C SER A 25 1.49 -11.49 7.75
N ASN A 26 2.24 -11.65 6.65
CA ASN A 26 2.00 -12.73 5.68
C ASN A 26 2.13 -14.13 6.30
N ASP A 27 2.97 -14.28 7.32
CA ASP A 27 3.11 -15.54 8.08
C ASP A 27 1.97 -15.78 9.10
N GLY A 28 1.07 -14.80 9.27
CA GLY A 28 -0.06 -14.85 10.20
C GLY A 28 0.32 -14.79 11.68
N ASN A 29 1.58 -14.48 12.04
CA ASN A 29 2.07 -14.53 13.40
C ASN A 29 2.09 -13.16 14.12
N ALA A 30 1.84 -12.09 13.39
CA ALA A 30 1.80 -10.74 13.94
C ALA A 30 0.64 -9.92 13.37
N ILE A 31 0.19 -8.96 14.15
CA ILE A 31 -0.71 -7.90 13.70
C ILE A 31 -0.05 -6.55 13.97
N ALA A 32 -0.31 -5.60 13.08
CA ALA A 32 0.01 -4.21 13.30
C ALA A 32 -1.27 -3.40 13.45
N LEU A 33 -1.25 -2.42 14.33
CA LEU A 33 -2.35 -1.50 14.59
C LEU A 33 -1.87 -0.08 14.33
N ALA A 34 -2.55 0.65 13.43
CA ALA A 34 -2.42 2.10 13.36
C ALA A 34 -3.28 2.73 14.44
N LEU A 35 -2.68 3.47 15.33
CA LEU A 35 -3.29 4.00 16.54
C LEU A 35 -3.23 5.52 16.56
N LEU A 36 -4.39 6.13 16.84
CA LEU A 36 -4.53 7.57 17.00
C LEU A 36 -4.95 7.87 18.44
N GLY A 37 -4.25 8.77 19.09
CA GLY A 37 -4.52 9.14 20.45
C GLY A 37 -4.18 10.58 20.76
N ALA A 38 -4.34 10.96 22.03
CA ALA A 38 -3.91 12.25 22.56
C ALA A 38 -3.14 12.01 23.86
N SER A 39 -2.01 12.68 24.00
CA SER A 39 -1.20 12.66 25.21
C SER A 39 -0.76 14.08 25.54
N GLY A 40 -1.08 14.56 26.75
CA GLY A 40 -0.73 15.92 27.18
C GLY A 40 -1.33 17.04 26.31
N GLY A 41 -2.47 16.80 25.65
CA GLY A 41 -3.09 17.75 24.72
C GLY A 41 -2.48 17.75 23.31
N THR A 42 -1.53 16.87 23.05
CA THR A 42 -0.91 16.69 21.73
C THR A 42 -1.45 15.43 21.07
N PHE A 43 -1.69 15.52 19.76
CA PHE A 43 -2.07 14.38 18.95
C PHE A 43 -0.91 13.39 18.84
N VAL A 44 -1.21 12.09 18.95
CA VAL A 44 -0.22 11.00 18.87
C VAL A 44 -0.66 10.01 17.81
N SER A 45 0.25 9.69 16.90
CA SER A 45 0.07 8.64 15.88
C SER A 45 1.13 7.56 16.08
N GLU A 46 0.69 6.32 16.26
CA GLU A 46 1.57 5.21 16.57
C GLU A 46 1.24 3.97 15.76
N VAL A 47 2.24 3.15 15.48
CA VAL A 47 2.03 1.79 14.97
C VAL A 47 2.57 0.80 16.00
N TYR A 48 1.70 -0.07 16.48
CA TYR A 48 2.05 -1.15 17.38
C TYR A 48 2.11 -2.46 16.61
N ILE A 49 3.16 -3.24 16.84
CA ILE A 49 3.26 -4.61 16.35
C ILE A 49 3.08 -5.55 17.54
N LEU A 50 2.06 -6.40 17.45
CA LEU A 50 1.72 -7.39 18.46
C LEU A 50 2.00 -8.79 17.93
N ARG A 51 2.41 -9.66 18.84
CA ARG A 51 2.50 -11.10 18.62
C ARG A 51 1.43 -11.79 19.44
N PHE A 52 0.89 -12.90 18.97
CA PHE A 52 -0.21 -13.58 19.64
C PHE A 52 0.18 -14.27 20.96
N ASP A 53 1.45 -14.35 21.27
CA ASP A 53 2.02 -14.89 22.50
C ASP A 53 2.16 -13.84 23.63
N SER A 54 1.81 -12.58 23.38
CA SER A 54 1.98 -11.48 24.33
C SER A 54 0.81 -10.52 24.30
N ALA A 55 0.32 -10.10 25.45
CA ALA A 55 -0.70 -9.05 25.62
C ALA A 55 -0.13 -7.63 25.45
N THR A 56 1.18 -7.48 25.45
CA THR A 56 1.85 -6.18 25.26
C THR A 56 2.42 -6.06 23.86
N PRO A 57 2.41 -4.86 23.26
CA PRO A 57 3.08 -4.63 21.98
C PRO A 57 4.55 -5.05 22.06
N LYS A 58 4.99 -5.82 21.06
CA LYS A 58 6.40 -6.20 20.96
C LYS A 58 7.25 -5.05 20.46
N TYR A 59 6.69 -4.26 19.53
CA TYR A 59 7.34 -3.08 18.96
C TYR A 59 6.35 -1.93 18.89
N LYS A 60 6.89 -0.72 18.98
CA LYS A 60 6.15 0.53 18.93
C LYS A 60 6.93 1.55 18.11
N PHE A 61 6.24 2.16 17.15
CA PHE A 61 6.74 3.28 16.35
C PHE A 61 5.82 4.49 16.57
N THR A 62 6.42 5.66 16.75
CA THR A 62 5.68 6.94 16.89
C THR A 62 6.00 7.80 15.68
N PHE A 63 4.97 8.42 15.13
CA PHE A 63 5.06 9.27 13.94
C PHE A 63 4.58 10.68 14.29
N ASP A 64 5.21 11.67 13.70
CA ASP A 64 4.84 13.08 13.77
C ASP A 64 3.72 13.45 12.77
N THR A 65 3.30 12.51 11.96
CA THR A 65 2.22 12.60 10.99
C THR A 65 1.12 11.58 11.29
N LEU A 66 -0.10 11.84 10.80
CA LEU A 66 -1.22 10.94 10.95
C LEU A 66 -1.04 9.70 10.07
N ILE A 67 -0.95 8.51 10.69
CA ILE A 67 -1.01 7.22 9.99
C ILE A 67 -2.43 6.68 10.11
N SER A 68 -3.10 6.54 8.98
CA SER A 68 -4.50 6.13 8.89
C SER A 68 -4.71 4.80 8.18
N SER A 69 -3.69 4.27 7.50
CA SER A 69 -3.80 2.99 6.81
C SER A 69 -2.51 2.17 6.90
N LEU A 70 -2.67 0.85 6.96
CA LEU A 70 -1.61 -0.14 6.98
C LEU A 70 -1.87 -1.21 5.93
N MET A 71 -0.83 -1.61 5.20
CA MET A 71 -0.90 -2.70 4.25
C MET A 71 0.35 -3.57 4.35
N SER A 72 0.17 -4.87 4.57
CA SER A 72 1.27 -5.83 4.58
C SER A 72 1.92 -5.90 3.20
N ALA A 73 3.23 -5.89 3.16
CA ALA A 73 4.02 -5.99 1.94
C ALA A 73 5.08 -7.09 2.11
N GLY A 74 4.71 -8.28 1.66
CA GLY A 74 5.54 -9.47 1.82
C GLY A 74 5.79 -9.84 3.30
N GLU A 75 6.91 -10.48 3.54
CA GLU A 75 7.30 -10.96 4.88
C GLU A 75 8.07 -9.92 5.70
N ASN A 76 8.68 -8.94 5.05
CA ASN A 76 9.68 -8.08 5.67
C ASN A 76 9.12 -6.79 6.25
N TYR A 77 8.15 -6.18 5.59
CA TYR A 77 7.64 -4.87 6.00
C TYR A 77 6.14 -4.69 5.71
N MET A 78 5.59 -3.63 6.27
CA MET A 78 4.29 -3.07 5.92
C MET A 78 4.45 -1.64 5.41
N LEU A 79 3.54 -1.21 4.56
CA LEU A 79 3.37 0.19 4.18
C LEU A 79 2.42 0.84 5.17
N ALA A 80 2.84 1.92 5.79
CA ALA A 80 2.05 2.74 6.70
C ALA A 80 1.84 4.12 6.06
N THR A 81 0.59 4.52 5.82
CA THR A 81 0.27 5.74 5.08
C THR A 81 -0.67 6.66 5.82
N GLY A 82 -0.45 7.95 5.65
CA GLY A 82 -1.36 9.04 5.96
C GLY A 82 -1.90 9.69 4.69
N ILE A 83 -2.32 10.94 4.78
CA ILE A 83 -2.79 11.71 3.62
C ILE A 83 -1.60 12.13 2.73
N ASP A 84 -0.51 12.58 3.35
CA ASP A 84 0.66 13.19 2.71
C ASP A 84 1.98 12.59 3.21
N SER A 85 1.90 11.45 3.84
CA SER A 85 3.04 10.78 4.45
C SER A 85 2.96 9.27 4.27
N ALA A 86 4.10 8.65 3.97
CA ALA A 86 4.21 7.20 3.85
C ALA A 86 5.52 6.70 4.45
N TYR A 87 5.44 5.55 5.09
CA TYR A 87 6.57 4.89 5.73
C TYR A 87 6.56 3.41 5.40
N THR A 88 7.73 2.83 5.28
CA THR A 88 7.89 1.38 5.46
C THR A 88 8.22 1.09 6.91
N VAL A 89 7.57 0.08 7.47
CA VAL A 89 7.76 -0.37 8.87
C VAL A 89 8.06 -1.85 8.86
N ALA A 90 9.23 -2.22 9.38
CA ALA A 90 9.65 -3.61 9.42
C ALA A 90 8.85 -4.43 10.43
N TRP A 91 8.40 -5.62 10.06
CA TRP A 91 7.62 -6.52 10.92
C TRP A 91 8.41 -7.01 12.16
N ASP A 92 9.73 -7.06 12.05
CA ASP A 92 10.61 -7.44 13.17
C ASP A 92 10.92 -6.28 14.13
N GLY A 93 10.39 -5.09 13.84
CA GLY A 93 10.59 -3.89 14.64
C GLY A 93 11.97 -3.23 14.49
N SER A 94 12.78 -3.69 13.57
CA SER A 94 14.16 -3.21 13.41
C SER A 94 14.25 -1.78 12.88
N SER A 95 13.27 -1.35 12.09
CA SER A 95 13.30 -0.03 11.44
C SER A 95 11.93 0.46 11.00
N SER A 96 11.84 1.78 10.86
CA SER A 96 10.86 2.45 10.02
C SER A 96 11.58 3.49 9.16
N SER A 97 11.15 3.65 7.91
CA SER A 97 11.77 4.58 6.96
C SER A 97 10.72 5.45 6.28
N ASN A 98 10.94 6.76 6.30
CA ASN A 98 10.09 7.71 5.57
C ASN A 98 10.35 7.58 4.06
N LEU A 99 9.29 7.47 3.28
CA LEU A 99 9.36 7.35 1.81
C LEU A 99 9.48 8.69 1.09
N ASN A 100 9.47 9.80 1.84
CA ASN A 100 9.60 11.16 1.30
C ASN A 100 8.63 11.42 0.12
N VAL A 101 7.35 11.23 0.39
CA VAL A 101 6.31 11.54 -0.59
C VAL A 101 6.10 13.05 -0.72
N SER A 102 5.79 13.50 -1.94
CA SER A 102 5.49 14.91 -2.19
C SER A 102 4.04 15.06 -2.67
N GLY A 103 3.19 15.62 -1.83
CA GLY A 103 1.78 15.82 -2.10
C GLY A 103 0.86 14.77 -1.46
N VAL A 104 -0.38 14.75 -1.91
CA VAL A 104 -1.42 13.88 -1.35
C VAL A 104 -1.32 12.48 -1.94
N ILE A 105 -1.34 11.46 -1.08
CA ILE A 105 -1.39 10.06 -1.52
C ILE A 105 -2.76 9.80 -2.14
N ARG A 106 -2.75 9.35 -3.39
CA ARG A 106 -3.97 9.06 -4.17
C ARG A 106 -4.34 7.58 -4.14
N SER A 107 -3.35 6.72 -4.31
CA SER A 107 -3.53 5.28 -4.31
C SER A 107 -2.25 4.59 -3.89
N PHE A 108 -2.38 3.40 -3.35
CA PHE A 108 -1.24 2.52 -3.07
C PHE A 108 -1.67 1.06 -3.15
N MET A 109 -0.73 0.21 -3.48
CA MET A 109 -0.93 -1.23 -3.59
C MET A 109 0.33 -1.96 -3.13
N THR A 110 0.15 -3.11 -2.51
CA THR A 110 1.23 -4.04 -2.17
C THR A 110 0.99 -5.38 -2.85
N TYR A 111 2.07 -6.09 -3.13
CA TYR A 111 2.04 -7.44 -3.66
C TYR A 111 2.65 -8.42 -2.65
N GLU A 112 2.17 -9.65 -2.62
CA GLU A 112 2.55 -10.68 -1.64
C GLU A 112 4.06 -10.95 -1.54
N SER A 113 4.80 -10.77 -2.64
CA SER A 113 6.26 -10.91 -2.65
C SER A 113 7.02 -9.70 -2.09
N GLY A 114 6.32 -8.66 -1.61
CA GLY A 114 6.91 -7.49 -0.96
C GLY A 114 7.15 -6.29 -1.86
N TRP A 115 6.67 -6.30 -3.11
CA TRP A 115 6.65 -5.10 -3.93
C TRP A 115 5.49 -4.20 -3.56
N SER A 116 5.70 -2.88 -3.63
CA SER A 116 4.65 -1.89 -3.40
C SER A 116 4.75 -0.74 -4.39
N ALA A 117 3.61 -0.19 -4.75
CA ALA A 117 3.50 1.03 -5.55
C ALA A 117 2.64 2.06 -4.81
N LEU A 118 3.06 3.31 -4.87
CA LEU A 118 2.42 4.45 -4.22
C LEU A 118 2.30 5.58 -5.24
N THR A 119 1.12 6.17 -5.35
CA THR A 119 0.89 7.33 -6.21
C THR A 119 0.57 8.57 -5.38
N CYS A 120 1.20 9.68 -5.72
CA CYS A 120 0.99 10.96 -5.08
C CYS A 120 0.67 12.02 -6.11
N GLY A 121 -0.22 12.95 -5.77
CA GLY A 121 -0.58 14.07 -6.62
C GLY A 121 -0.56 15.38 -5.85
N ARG A 122 -0.46 16.50 -6.55
CA ARG A 122 -0.62 17.84 -5.95
C ARG A 122 -2.08 18.03 -5.53
N GLU A 123 -2.29 18.68 -4.40
CA GLU A 123 -3.61 18.84 -3.79
C GLU A 123 -4.66 19.46 -4.74
N ASN A 124 -4.21 20.37 -5.61
CA ASN A 124 -5.08 21.09 -6.56
C ASN A 124 -4.71 20.87 -8.03
N ASN A 125 -3.98 19.80 -8.35
CA ASN A 125 -3.59 19.48 -9.72
C ASN A 125 -3.49 17.97 -9.91
N ASP A 126 -4.53 17.39 -10.47
CA ASP A 126 -4.63 15.96 -10.75
C ASP A 126 -3.85 15.51 -12.00
N GLN A 127 -3.25 16.44 -12.73
CA GLN A 127 -2.53 16.15 -13.98
C GLN A 127 -1.04 15.83 -13.77
N ILE A 128 -0.48 16.18 -12.61
CA ILE A 128 0.91 15.85 -12.29
C ILE A 128 0.92 14.96 -11.07
N ASN A 129 1.29 13.72 -11.28
CA ASN A 129 1.38 12.71 -10.24
C ASN A 129 2.79 12.13 -10.21
N SER A 130 3.24 11.70 -9.05
CA SER A 130 4.43 10.86 -8.91
C SER A 130 4.04 9.43 -8.59
N VAL A 131 4.79 8.49 -9.13
CA VAL A 131 4.65 7.07 -8.88
C VAL A 131 5.94 6.58 -8.25
N LYS A 132 5.86 6.10 -7.03
CA LYS A 132 6.98 5.56 -6.27
C LYS A 132 6.85 4.05 -6.17
N ILE A 133 7.90 3.33 -6.58
CA ILE A 133 7.98 1.89 -6.50
C ILE A 133 8.92 1.52 -5.35
N ILE A 134 8.45 0.65 -4.48
CA ILE A 134 9.16 0.18 -3.30
C ILE A 134 9.46 -1.32 -3.49
N GLY A 135 10.73 -1.68 -3.32
CA GLY A 135 11.20 -3.06 -3.46
C GLY A 135 10.90 -3.93 -2.25
N GLN A 136 11.17 -5.21 -2.38
CA GLN A 136 10.91 -6.25 -1.37
C GLN A 136 11.59 -6.01 -0.02
N ASN A 137 12.61 -5.17 0.01
CA ASN A 137 13.31 -4.77 1.24
C ASN A 137 12.75 -3.49 1.88
N GLY A 138 11.63 -2.95 1.37
CA GLY A 138 11.03 -1.72 1.85
C GLY A 138 11.73 -0.44 1.39
N MET A 139 12.72 -0.52 0.49
CA MET A 139 13.45 0.65 0.00
C MET A 139 12.88 1.13 -1.34
N PRO A 140 12.80 2.44 -1.58
CA PRO A 140 12.42 2.98 -2.89
C PRO A 140 13.39 2.50 -3.97
N ILE A 141 12.86 2.02 -5.09
CA ILE A 141 13.59 1.56 -6.27
C ILE A 141 13.53 2.62 -7.36
N SER A 142 12.36 3.18 -7.60
CA SER A 142 12.15 4.24 -8.58
C SER A 142 11.10 5.24 -8.13
N ASP A 143 11.19 6.44 -8.70
CA ASP A 143 10.26 7.54 -8.51
C ASP A 143 10.18 8.29 -9.84
N PHE A 144 9.01 8.32 -10.47
CA PHE A 144 8.83 8.96 -11.77
C PHE A 144 7.53 9.75 -11.82
N GLU A 145 7.48 10.75 -12.71
CA GLU A 145 6.29 11.57 -12.93
C GLU A 145 5.35 10.91 -13.95
N PHE A 146 4.07 11.02 -13.69
CA PHE A 146 2.99 10.64 -14.60
C PHE A 146 2.11 11.85 -14.89
N PHE A 147 2.03 12.24 -16.17
CA PHE A 147 1.43 13.51 -16.60
C PHE A 147 -0.04 13.36 -17.01
N SER A 148 -0.79 12.63 -16.23
CA SER A 148 -2.24 12.51 -16.36
C SER A 148 -2.84 12.15 -15.00
N GLN A 149 -4.16 12.24 -14.88
CA GLN A 149 -4.84 11.76 -13.68
C GLN A 149 -4.62 10.25 -13.51
N ILE A 150 -4.26 9.83 -12.29
CA ILE A 150 -4.17 8.42 -11.92
C ILE A 150 -5.49 8.03 -11.24
N ASP A 151 -6.19 7.06 -11.81
CA ASP A 151 -7.43 6.50 -11.27
C ASP A 151 -7.18 5.26 -10.40
N GLY A 152 -6.05 4.58 -10.62
CA GLY A 152 -5.66 3.41 -9.85
C GLY A 152 -4.25 2.93 -10.16
N VAL A 153 -3.71 2.11 -9.28
CA VAL A 153 -2.41 1.46 -9.43
C VAL A 153 -2.52 -0.02 -9.10
N GLY A 154 -1.82 -0.86 -9.85
CA GLY A 154 -1.62 -2.27 -9.60
C GLY A 154 -0.13 -2.61 -9.63
N ILE A 155 0.27 -3.67 -8.94
CA ILE A 155 1.66 -4.15 -8.93
C ILE A 155 1.71 -5.66 -8.80
N ASN A 156 2.70 -6.27 -9.44
CA ASN A 156 3.06 -7.67 -9.24
C ASN A 156 4.59 -7.82 -9.06
N ALA A 157 5.10 -9.03 -9.19
CA ALA A 157 6.53 -9.31 -9.04
C ALA A 157 7.43 -8.71 -10.14
N ALA A 158 6.88 -8.25 -11.27
CA ALA A 158 7.64 -7.81 -12.44
C ALA A 158 7.27 -6.40 -12.93
N GLU A 159 6.02 -5.95 -12.66
CA GLU A 159 5.42 -4.82 -13.36
C GLU A 159 4.49 -4.01 -12.47
N VAL A 160 4.30 -2.76 -12.85
CA VAL A 160 3.33 -1.82 -12.27
C VAL A 160 2.35 -1.39 -13.33
N ILE A 161 1.06 -1.42 -13.01
CA ILE A 161 0.00 -0.87 -13.85
C ILE A 161 -0.42 0.48 -13.30
N ILE A 162 -0.60 1.44 -14.20
CA ILE A 162 -1.25 2.71 -13.91
C ILE A 162 -2.52 2.81 -14.75
N LEU A 163 -3.63 3.06 -14.09
CA LEU A 163 -4.92 3.32 -14.73
C LEU A 163 -5.12 4.82 -14.87
N SER A 164 -5.43 5.28 -16.09
CA SER A 164 -5.72 6.68 -16.41
C SER A 164 -6.82 6.73 -17.45
N ASP A 165 -8.02 7.07 -17.01
CA ASP A 165 -9.24 7.00 -17.83
C ASP A 165 -9.42 5.61 -18.46
N GLN A 166 -9.41 5.49 -19.79
CA GLN A 166 -9.49 4.21 -20.51
C GLN A 166 -8.11 3.61 -20.82
N THR A 167 -7.03 4.29 -20.42
CA THR A 167 -5.66 3.86 -20.69
C THR A 167 -5.11 3.02 -19.54
N VAL A 168 -4.43 1.94 -19.89
CA VAL A 168 -3.71 1.06 -18.99
C VAL A 168 -2.24 1.09 -19.37
N CYS A 169 -1.44 1.79 -18.58
CA CYS A 169 0.02 1.88 -18.80
C CYS A 169 0.73 0.83 -17.94
N VAL A 170 1.62 0.07 -18.56
CA VAL A 170 2.44 -0.95 -17.90
C VAL A 170 3.89 -0.48 -17.85
N TYR A 171 4.45 -0.47 -16.65
CA TYR A 171 5.83 -0.08 -16.39
C TYR A 171 6.60 -1.25 -15.80
N ASP A 172 7.90 -1.30 -16.05
CA ASP A 172 8.79 -2.11 -15.21
C ASP A 172 9.03 -1.44 -13.84
N HIS A 173 9.67 -2.15 -12.92
CA HIS A 173 9.98 -1.62 -11.60
C HIS A 173 11.03 -0.49 -11.60
N SER A 174 11.72 -0.25 -12.72
CA SER A 174 12.62 0.88 -12.89
C SER A 174 11.91 2.15 -13.38
N GLY A 175 10.59 2.06 -13.64
CA GLY A 175 9.79 3.16 -14.14
C GLY A 175 9.83 3.35 -15.67
N ASN A 176 10.29 2.35 -16.43
CA ASN A 176 10.26 2.40 -17.88
C ASN A 176 8.90 1.89 -18.39
N LEU A 177 8.25 2.66 -19.27
CA LEU A 177 7.02 2.25 -19.94
C LEU A 177 7.29 1.06 -20.86
N LYS A 178 6.56 -0.03 -20.64
CA LYS A 178 6.64 -1.27 -21.45
C LYS A 178 5.54 -1.31 -22.51
N SER A 179 4.32 -0.98 -22.12
CA SER A 179 3.17 -0.96 -23.03
C SER A 179 2.11 0.01 -22.55
N GLU A 180 1.29 0.45 -23.51
CA GLU A 180 0.09 1.23 -23.29
C GLU A 180 -1.07 0.54 -24.01
N LEU A 181 -2.09 0.20 -23.26
CA LEU A 181 -3.25 -0.53 -23.73
C LEU A 181 -4.50 0.31 -23.52
N THR A 182 -5.51 0.12 -24.37
CA THR A 182 -6.79 0.81 -24.24
C THR A 182 -7.86 -0.19 -23.83
N SER A 183 -8.57 0.13 -22.76
CA SER A 183 -9.77 -0.59 -22.36
C SER A 183 -10.98 0.00 -23.07
N ASP A 184 -11.98 -0.83 -23.39
CA ASP A 184 -13.23 -0.37 -23.99
C ASP A 184 -14.02 0.59 -23.10
N VAL A 185 -13.83 0.49 -21.79
CA VAL A 185 -14.46 1.32 -20.76
C VAL A 185 -13.43 1.70 -19.70
N LYS A 186 -13.71 2.76 -18.95
CA LYS A 186 -12.86 3.17 -17.85
C LYS A 186 -12.81 2.06 -16.78
N PRO A 187 -11.64 1.42 -16.55
CA PRO A 187 -11.51 0.40 -15.54
C PRO A 187 -11.46 1.02 -14.13
N LEU A 188 -12.04 0.32 -13.17
CA LEU A 188 -11.92 0.64 -11.75
C LEU A 188 -10.69 -0.02 -11.11
N HIS A 189 -10.38 -1.24 -11.58
CA HIS A 189 -9.25 -2.03 -11.10
C HIS A 189 -8.59 -2.74 -12.27
N ALA A 190 -7.30 -3.01 -12.13
CA ALA A 190 -6.57 -3.90 -13.02
C ALA A 190 -5.61 -4.78 -12.22
N VAL A 191 -5.42 -5.99 -12.70
CA VAL A 191 -4.44 -6.94 -12.17
C VAL A 191 -3.62 -7.52 -13.30
N ILE A 192 -2.35 -7.83 -13.02
CA ILE A 192 -1.48 -8.56 -13.93
C ILE A 192 -1.46 -10.01 -13.45
N THR A 193 -1.77 -10.93 -14.34
CA THR A 193 -1.67 -12.37 -14.07
C THR A 193 -0.20 -12.82 -14.04
N GLN A 194 0.05 -14.04 -13.59
CA GLN A 194 1.40 -14.62 -13.64
C GLN A 194 1.92 -14.81 -15.08
N SER A 195 1.01 -14.95 -16.07
CA SER A 195 1.36 -15.03 -17.49
C SER A 195 1.69 -13.67 -18.12
N GLY A 196 1.46 -12.58 -17.41
CA GLY A 196 1.63 -11.22 -17.92
C GLY A 196 0.40 -10.62 -18.60
N ASP A 197 -0.71 -11.36 -18.62
CA ASP A 197 -1.99 -10.84 -19.13
C ASP A 197 -2.56 -9.82 -18.16
N ILE A 198 -3.24 -8.80 -18.68
CA ILE A 198 -3.89 -7.78 -17.87
C ILE A 198 -5.38 -8.00 -17.86
N ILE A 199 -5.95 -8.13 -16.69
CA ILE A 199 -7.40 -8.19 -16.49
C ILE A 199 -7.83 -6.86 -15.90
N THR A 200 -8.72 -6.15 -16.61
CA THR A 200 -9.39 -4.95 -16.11
C THR A 200 -10.80 -5.28 -15.65
N VAL A 201 -11.27 -4.57 -14.64
CA VAL A 201 -12.59 -4.73 -14.04
C VAL A 201 -13.28 -3.37 -13.98
N ASP A 202 -14.51 -3.29 -14.47
CA ASP A 202 -15.41 -2.17 -14.27
C ASP A 202 -16.66 -2.60 -13.45
N ASN A 203 -17.67 -1.75 -13.37
CA ASN A 203 -18.90 -2.03 -12.62
C ASN A 203 -19.76 -3.18 -13.21
N SER A 204 -19.49 -3.62 -14.43
CA SER A 204 -20.37 -4.52 -15.20
C SER A 204 -19.67 -5.76 -15.73
N ARG A 205 -18.36 -5.71 -15.96
CA ARG A 205 -17.62 -6.79 -16.62
C ARG A 205 -16.13 -6.83 -16.25
N MET A 206 -15.52 -7.92 -16.64
CA MET A 206 -14.07 -8.08 -16.73
C MET A 206 -13.66 -8.13 -18.19
N GLN A 207 -12.54 -7.51 -18.52
CA GLN A 207 -11.92 -7.53 -19.85
C GLN A 207 -10.49 -8.01 -19.75
N LEU A 208 -10.11 -8.94 -20.61
CA LEU A 208 -8.72 -9.34 -20.81
C LEU A 208 -8.10 -8.42 -21.86
N LEU A 209 -7.03 -7.74 -21.48
CA LEU A 209 -6.19 -6.95 -22.39
C LEU A 209 -4.92 -7.73 -22.65
N SER A 210 -4.61 -7.99 -23.91
CA SER A 210 -3.33 -8.54 -24.34
C SER A 210 -2.53 -7.45 -25.06
N ALA A 211 -1.24 -7.34 -24.77
CA ALA A 211 -0.36 -6.56 -25.62
C ALA A 211 -0.42 -7.17 -27.02
N ALA A 212 -0.65 -6.33 -28.03
CA ALA A 212 -0.52 -6.79 -29.41
C ALA A 212 0.95 -7.25 -29.60
N GLU A 213 1.12 -8.49 -30.10
CA GLU A 213 2.42 -9.04 -30.47
C GLU A 213 3.13 -8.20 -31.54
#